data_7a879d4f5c5646c57a5cb613af084382
#
_entry.id   7a879d4f5c5646c57a5cb613af084382
#
_cell.length_a   1.000
_cell.length_b   1.000
_cell.length_c   1.000
_cell.angle_alpha   90.00
_cell.angle_beta   90.00
_cell.angle_gamma   90.00
#
_symmetry.space_group_name_H-M   'P 1'
#
loop_
_entity.id
_entity.type
_entity.pdbx_description
1 polymer ?
#
loop_
_entity_poly.entity_id
_entity_poly.type
_entity_poly.pdbx_seq_one_letter_code
_entity_poly.pdbx_strand_id
1 'polypeptide(L)'
;GMTMTQKILAAHAGLPSVEAGQLIMADLDLVLANDITGPVAIHEVQKLNKKTVFDKDKVALVPDHFAPNKDIKSAEHCKCVREYAKEHDITNYFEVGQMGIEHALLPEKGLIVAGETCIGADSHTCTYGALGAFSTGVGSTDMGCGMITGQAWFKVPSAIKVVLTGKPSKWVSGKDVILHLIGMIGVDGALYRSLEFTGDGVKNLSMDDRFSIANMAIEAGAKNGIFPVDDKTIAYMEEHSTKKYTVYEADEDAVYDEEYVIDLSKLEPTVAFPHLPENTKTVKEAGDVKIDQVVIGSCTNGRIEDLRTAAEILKGKKVADGIRVIVIPATQAIYMQAIEEGLVQTFIEAGAIVSTPTCGPCLGGYMGILAAGERAISTTNRNFVGRMGHVDSEVYLSSPAVAAASAVTGKISEPAELGL
;
A
#
# COMPACT_ATOMS: atom_id res chain seq x y z
N GLY A 1 27.17 -13.37 -3.45
CA GLY A 1 25.83 -13.82 -3.16
C GLY A 1 24.76 -12.83 -3.60
N MET A 2 23.56 -13.33 -3.80
CA MET A 2 22.43 -12.53 -4.27
C MET A 2 21.41 -12.26 -3.17
N THR A 3 20.78 -11.08 -3.23
CA THR A 3 19.60 -10.74 -2.42
C THR A 3 18.36 -11.46 -2.95
N MET A 4 17.24 -11.43 -2.19
CA MET A 4 15.96 -11.98 -2.66
C MET A 4 15.54 -11.38 -4.00
N THR A 5 15.55 -10.05 -4.13
CA THR A 5 15.17 -9.35 -5.36
C THR A 5 16.05 -9.78 -6.53
N GLN A 6 17.36 -9.88 -6.33
CA GLN A 6 18.29 -10.34 -7.37
C GLN A 6 17.97 -11.76 -7.84
N LYS A 7 17.66 -12.67 -6.92
CA LYS A 7 17.28 -14.05 -7.27
C LYS A 7 16.00 -14.11 -8.10
N ILE A 8 14.98 -13.34 -7.70
CA ILE A 8 13.72 -13.28 -8.44
C ILE A 8 13.95 -12.74 -9.85
N LEU A 9 14.69 -11.65 -9.97
CA LEU A 9 14.99 -11.03 -11.27
C LEU A 9 15.85 -11.93 -12.16
N ALA A 10 16.86 -12.59 -11.60
CA ALA A 10 17.68 -13.55 -12.35
C ALA A 10 16.82 -14.67 -12.94
N ALA A 11 15.94 -15.26 -12.14
CA ALA A 11 15.04 -16.33 -12.59
C ALA A 11 14.13 -15.85 -13.72
N HIS A 12 13.59 -14.64 -13.64
CA HIS A 12 12.68 -14.08 -14.65
C HIS A 12 13.42 -13.58 -15.91
N ALA A 13 14.71 -13.36 -15.82
CA ALA A 13 15.55 -13.00 -16.96
C ALA A 13 16.20 -14.23 -17.63
N GLY A 14 15.99 -15.42 -17.07
CA GLY A 14 16.63 -16.64 -17.57
C GLY A 14 18.14 -16.67 -17.37
N LEU A 15 18.63 -15.98 -16.33
CA LEU A 15 20.05 -15.86 -16.00
C LEU A 15 20.37 -16.64 -14.72
N PRO A 16 21.59 -17.24 -14.62
CA PRO A 16 21.98 -17.92 -13.39
C PRO A 16 22.24 -16.96 -12.23
N SER A 17 22.65 -15.72 -12.53
CA SER A 17 22.87 -14.68 -11.53
C SER A 17 22.77 -13.30 -12.17
N VAL A 18 22.53 -12.29 -11.34
CA VAL A 18 22.56 -10.87 -11.72
C VAL A 18 23.30 -10.06 -10.66
N GLU A 19 23.75 -8.89 -11.05
CA GLU A 19 24.43 -7.94 -10.17
C GLU A 19 23.69 -6.60 -10.15
N ALA A 20 23.84 -5.85 -9.07
CA ALA A 20 23.29 -4.51 -8.97
C ALA A 20 23.79 -3.64 -10.12
N GLY A 21 22.89 -2.89 -10.74
CA GLY A 21 23.19 -2.03 -11.88
C GLY A 21 23.08 -2.71 -13.24
N GLN A 22 22.97 -4.02 -13.29
CA GLN A 22 22.83 -4.76 -14.55
C GLN A 22 21.47 -4.48 -15.18
N LEU A 23 21.46 -4.24 -16.49
CA LEU A 23 20.23 -4.06 -17.26
C LEU A 23 19.77 -5.44 -17.78
N ILE A 24 18.53 -5.80 -17.43
CA ILE A 24 17.95 -7.09 -17.80
C ILE A 24 16.56 -6.93 -18.41
N MET A 25 16.17 -7.91 -19.24
CA MET A 25 14.80 -8.07 -19.69
C MET A 25 14.19 -9.23 -18.90
N ALA A 26 13.13 -8.97 -18.16
CA ALA A 26 12.50 -9.98 -17.31
C ALA A 26 11.06 -10.27 -17.71
N ASP A 27 10.64 -11.53 -17.55
CA ASP A 27 9.26 -11.96 -17.76
C ASP A 27 8.37 -11.47 -16.62
N LEU A 28 7.14 -11.10 -16.95
CA LEU A 28 6.16 -10.58 -16.01
C LEU A 28 5.10 -11.63 -15.70
N ASP A 29 4.73 -11.73 -14.43
CA ASP A 29 3.66 -12.62 -13.96
C ASP A 29 2.33 -11.89 -13.80
N LEU A 30 2.37 -10.57 -13.56
CA LEU A 30 1.18 -9.74 -13.45
C LEU A 30 1.50 -8.31 -13.86
N VAL A 31 0.59 -7.71 -14.62
CA VAL A 31 0.64 -6.30 -15.04
C VAL A 31 -0.68 -5.65 -14.66
N LEU A 32 -0.65 -4.55 -13.93
CA LEU A 32 -1.87 -3.94 -13.40
C LEU A 32 -1.96 -2.43 -13.62
N ALA A 33 -3.18 -1.94 -13.70
CA ALA A 33 -3.51 -0.52 -13.72
C ALA A 33 -4.89 -0.25 -13.13
N ASN A 34 -5.11 1.00 -12.78
CA ASN A 34 -6.38 1.51 -12.25
C ASN A 34 -7.08 2.43 -13.27
N ASP A 35 -8.15 3.10 -12.84
CA ASP A 35 -8.95 3.98 -13.69
C ASP A 35 -8.29 5.32 -14.04
N ILE A 36 -7.22 5.72 -13.32
CA ILE A 36 -6.43 6.91 -13.66
C ILE A 36 -5.33 6.57 -14.67
N THR A 37 -4.57 5.52 -14.40
CA THR A 37 -3.38 5.16 -15.16
C THR A 37 -3.70 4.24 -16.35
N GLY A 38 -4.76 3.44 -16.24
CA GLY A 38 -5.18 2.51 -17.29
C GLY A 38 -5.49 3.18 -18.62
N PRO A 39 -6.32 4.24 -18.68
CA PRO A 39 -6.62 4.93 -19.93
C PRO A 39 -5.37 5.45 -20.66
N VAL A 40 -4.40 5.98 -19.93
CA VAL A 40 -3.13 6.46 -20.50
C VAL A 40 -2.37 5.30 -21.15
N ALA A 41 -2.23 4.18 -20.43
CA ALA A 41 -1.57 2.99 -20.95
C ALA A 41 -2.29 2.43 -22.17
N ILE A 42 -3.62 2.35 -22.14
CA ILE A 42 -4.45 1.86 -23.24
C ILE A 42 -4.25 2.73 -24.49
N HIS A 43 -4.30 4.06 -24.34
CA HIS A 43 -4.09 4.97 -25.47
C HIS A 43 -2.70 4.79 -26.09
N GLU A 44 -1.66 4.58 -25.26
CA GLU A 44 -0.32 4.36 -25.77
C GLU A 44 -0.19 3.06 -26.55
N VAL A 45 -0.78 1.95 -26.06
CA VAL A 45 -0.71 0.67 -26.79
C VAL A 45 -1.58 0.63 -28.03
N GLN A 46 -2.65 1.42 -28.09
CA GLN A 46 -3.50 1.52 -29.29
C GLN A 46 -2.75 2.16 -30.46
N LYS A 47 -1.68 2.90 -30.21
CA LYS A 47 -0.80 3.43 -31.25
C LYS A 47 0.11 2.36 -31.85
N LEU A 48 0.25 1.22 -31.18
CA LEU A 48 1.03 0.09 -31.67
C LEU A 48 0.15 -0.81 -32.55
N ASN A 49 0.75 -1.45 -33.54
CA ASN A 49 0.03 -2.36 -34.43
C ASN A 49 -0.31 -3.72 -33.80
N LYS A 50 -0.04 -3.90 -32.53
CA LYS A 50 -0.39 -5.12 -31.79
C LYS A 50 -1.75 -4.96 -31.13
N LYS A 51 -2.61 -5.96 -31.31
CA LYS A 51 -4.04 -5.86 -31.02
C LYS A 51 -4.49 -6.58 -29.76
N THR A 52 -3.60 -7.29 -29.05
CA THR A 52 -4.01 -8.08 -27.88
C THR A 52 -2.93 -8.09 -26.80
N VAL A 53 -3.34 -8.36 -25.58
CA VAL A 53 -2.43 -8.53 -24.43
C VAL A 53 -1.69 -9.86 -24.56
N PHE A 54 -0.51 -9.96 -23.93
CA PHE A 54 0.32 -11.17 -23.98
C PHE A 54 -0.37 -12.37 -23.32
N ASP A 55 -1.12 -12.14 -22.26
CA ASP A 55 -1.86 -13.16 -21.53
C ASP A 55 -2.99 -12.49 -20.74
N LYS A 56 -4.22 -12.79 -21.11
CA LYS A 56 -5.41 -12.18 -20.49
C LYS A 56 -5.54 -12.52 -18.99
N ASP A 57 -4.92 -13.60 -18.53
CA ASP A 57 -4.96 -14.02 -17.13
C ASP A 57 -3.88 -13.35 -16.28
N LYS A 58 -2.96 -12.62 -16.91
CA LYS A 58 -1.83 -11.92 -16.24
C LYS A 58 -1.94 -10.40 -16.32
N VAL A 59 -3.10 -9.89 -16.68
CA VAL A 59 -3.41 -8.46 -16.67
C VAL A 59 -4.55 -8.23 -15.69
N ALA A 60 -4.41 -7.23 -14.84
CA ALA A 60 -5.46 -6.81 -13.91
C ALA A 60 -5.79 -5.35 -14.11
N LEU A 61 -7.07 -5.04 -14.25
CA LEU A 61 -7.58 -3.67 -14.41
C LEU A 61 -8.63 -3.42 -13.34
N VAL A 62 -8.39 -2.40 -12.49
CA VAL A 62 -9.20 -2.13 -11.31
C VAL A 62 -9.61 -0.65 -11.28
N PRO A 63 -10.89 -0.33 -11.52
CA PRO A 63 -11.39 1.03 -11.34
C PRO A 63 -11.63 1.31 -9.85
N ASP A 64 -10.61 1.79 -9.14
CA ASP A 64 -10.62 1.96 -7.69
C ASP A 64 -10.41 3.39 -7.19
N HIS A 65 -10.05 4.34 -8.06
CA HIS A 65 -9.73 5.70 -7.64
C HIS A 65 -10.96 6.61 -7.61
N PHE A 66 -11.67 6.71 -8.72
CA PHE A 66 -12.84 7.58 -8.88
C PHE A 66 -14.09 6.77 -9.22
N ALA A 67 -14.25 5.64 -8.59
CA ALA A 67 -15.39 4.76 -8.73
C ALA A 67 -16.01 4.51 -7.33
N PRO A 68 -17.35 4.60 -7.18
CA PRO A 68 -18.31 5.10 -8.18
C PRO A 68 -17.94 6.49 -8.69
N ASN A 69 -18.21 6.78 -9.94
CA ASN A 69 -17.65 7.96 -10.62
C ASN A 69 -18.10 9.28 -10.00
N LYS A 70 -17.17 10.18 -9.79
CA LYS A 70 -17.40 11.51 -9.19
C LYS A 70 -17.83 12.58 -10.19
N ASP A 71 -17.54 12.37 -11.47
CA ASP A 71 -17.85 13.31 -12.56
C ASP A 71 -17.87 12.59 -13.91
N ILE A 72 -18.17 13.35 -14.98
CA ILE A 72 -18.23 12.81 -16.36
C ILE A 72 -16.86 12.31 -16.79
N LYS A 73 -15.79 13.04 -16.50
CA LYS A 73 -14.43 12.66 -16.89
C LYS A 73 -14.02 11.32 -16.28
N SER A 74 -14.28 11.11 -15.00
CA SER A 74 -13.97 9.85 -14.35
C SER A 74 -14.84 8.70 -14.88
N ALA A 75 -16.10 8.97 -15.24
CA ALA A 75 -16.97 7.98 -15.90
C ALA A 75 -16.42 7.57 -17.26
N GLU A 76 -15.92 8.50 -18.05
CA GLU A 76 -15.28 8.21 -19.34
C GLU A 76 -14.00 7.38 -19.17
N HIS A 77 -13.20 7.65 -18.15
CA HIS A 77 -12.01 6.86 -17.84
C HIS A 77 -12.37 5.42 -17.48
N CYS A 78 -13.34 5.22 -16.61
CA CYS A 78 -13.80 3.88 -16.24
C CYS A 78 -14.41 3.13 -17.42
N LYS A 79 -15.14 3.83 -18.28
CA LYS A 79 -15.68 3.25 -19.52
C LYS A 79 -14.56 2.77 -20.45
N CYS A 80 -13.51 3.56 -20.62
CA CYS A 80 -12.33 3.20 -21.41
C CYS A 80 -11.72 1.88 -20.92
N VAL A 81 -11.48 1.76 -19.62
CA VAL A 81 -10.91 0.55 -19.01
C VAL A 81 -11.86 -0.65 -19.17
N ARG A 82 -13.14 -0.45 -18.93
CA ARG A 82 -14.18 -1.48 -19.05
C ARG A 82 -14.27 -2.03 -20.47
N GLU A 83 -14.30 -1.15 -21.46
CA GLU A 83 -14.41 -1.54 -22.87
C GLU A 83 -13.15 -2.27 -23.34
N TYR A 84 -11.98 -1.81 -22.92
CA TYR A 84 -10.71 -2.48 -23.22
C TYR A 84 -10.69 -3.89 -22.62
N ALA A 85 -11.09 -4.04 -21.36
CA ALA A 85 -11.15 -5.34 -20.69
C ALA A 85 -12.09 -6.30 -21.41
N LYS A 86 -13.22 -5.80 -21.87
CA LYS A 86 -14.22 -6.59 -22.63
C LYS A 86 -13.69 -6.98 -24.00
N GLU A 87 -13.10 -6.04 -24.74
CA GLU A 87 -12.57 -6.27 -26.09
C GLU A 87 -11.45 -7.32 -26.08
N HIS A 88 -10.57 -7.27 -25.09
CA HIS A 88 -9.42 -8.17 -24.97
C HIS A 88 -9.67 -9.36 -24.04
N ASP A 89 -10.91 -9.55 -23.60
CA ASP A 89 -11.33 -10.67 -22.74
C ASP A 89 -10.44 -10.82 -21.48
N ILE A 90 -10.09 -9.70 -20.87
CA ILE A 90 -9.23 -9.68 -19.68
C ILE A 90 -9.95 -10.33 -18.51
N THR A 91 -9.37 -11.38 -17.97
CA THR A 91 -9.96 -12.19 -16.89
C THR A 91 -10.09 -11.37 -15.59
N ASN A 92 -9.08 -10.56 -15.28
CA ASN A 92 -8.98 -9.87 -14.00
C ASN A 92 -9.39 -8.40 -14.14
N TYR A 93 -10.63 -8.19 -14.52
CA TYR A 93 -11.29 -6.89 -14.48
C TYR A 93 -12.31 -6.89 -13.35
N PHE A 94 -12.25 -5.89 -12.47
CA PHE A 94 -13.08 -5.82 -11.28
C PHE A 94 -13.99 -4.59 -11.33
N GLU A 95 -15.21 -4.78 -11.77
CA GLU A 95 -16.22 -3.73 -11.91
C GLU A 95 -16.68 -3.19 -10.55
N VAL A 96 -17.30 -2.02 -10.55
CA VAL A 96 -17.96 -1.44 -9.36
C VAL A 96 -18.91 -2.48 -8.75
N GLY A 97 -18.79 -2.71 -7.44
CA GLY A 97 -19.50 -3.78 -6.75
C GLY A 97 -18.65 -5.03 -6.52
N GLN A 98 -17.64 -5.26 -7.36
CA GLN A 98 -16.65 -6.33 -7.22
C GLN A 98 -15.26 -5.77 -6.94
N MET A 99 -15.14 -4.46 -6.98
CA MET A 99 -13.88 -3.77 -6.83
C MET A 99 -13.39 -3.73 -5.38
N GLY A 100 -12.14 -3.37 -5.24
CA GLY A 100 -11.51 -2.95 -4.01
C GLY A 100 -10.33 -2.08 -4.41
N ILE A 101 -9.65 -1.51 -3.43
CA ILE A 101 -8.40 -0.79 -3.70
C ILE A 101 -7.39 -1.81 -4.21
N GLU A 102 -6.81 -1.58 -5.39
CA GLU A 102 -6.07 -2.60 -6.15
C GLU A 102 -5.01 -3.33 -5.33
N HIS A 103 -4.23 -2.62 -4.50
CA HIS A 103 -3.15 -3.23 -3.74
C HIS A 103 -3.60 -4.08 -2.55
N ALA A 104 -4.85 -3.98 -2.14
CA ALA A 104 -5.48 -4.90 -1.19
C ALA A 104 -6.26 -5.99 -1.91
N LEU A 105 -6.94 -5.64 -3.01
CA LEU A 105 -7.80 -6.55 -3.76
C LEU A 105 -7.02 -7.67 -4.46
N LEU A 106 -5.93 -7.35 -5.15
CA LEU A 106 -5.23 -8.35 -5.95
C LEU A 106 -4.58 -9.46 -5.14
N PRO A 107 -3.95 -9.19 -3.98
CA PRO A 107 -3.53 -10.25 -3.06
C PRO A 107 -4.71 -11.08 -2.52
N GLU A 108 -5.82 -10.42 -2.15
CA GLU A 108 -7.03 -11.09 -1.66
C GLU A 108 -7.60 -12.05 -2.70
N LYS A 109 -7.52 -11.69 -3.98
CA LYS A 109 -7.97 -12.54 -5.09
C LYS A 109 -6.94 -13.60 -5.51
N GLY A 110 -5.78 -13.63 -4.85
CA GLY A 110 -4.75 -14.63 -5.11
C GLY A 110 -4.02 -14.47 -6.43
N LEU A 111 -3.99 -13.25 -6.98
CA LEU A 111 -3.40 -13.00 -8.30
C LEU A 111 -1.89 -12.85 -8.27
N ILE A 112 -1.28 -12.68 -7.10
CA ILE A 112 0.15 -12.55 -6.94
C ILE A 112 0.61 -13.44 -5.79
N VAL A 113 1.71 -14.16 -5.98
CA VAL A 113 2.29 -15.04 -4.97
C VAL A 113 3.81 -14.85 -4.89
N ALA A 114 4.42 -15.46 -3.89
CA ALA A 114 5.86 -15.37 -3.67
C ALA A 114 6.66 -15.77 -4.91
N GLY A 115 7.75 -15.07 -5.14
CA GLY A 115 8.69 -15.35 -6.24
C GLY A 115 8.28 -14.79 -7.59
N GLU A 116 7.13 -14.13 -7.68
CA GLU A 116 6.64 -13.53 -8.93
C GLU A 116 7.22 -12.14 -9.17
N THR A 117 7.18 -11.71 -10.43
CA THR A 117 7.55 -10.35 -10.86
C THR A 117 6.31 -9.63 -11.38
N CYS A 118 6.01 -8.47 -10.78
CA CYS A 118 4.82 -7.71 -11.07
C CYS A 118 5.15 -6.24 -11.34
N ILE A 119 4.52 -5.64 -12.35
CA ILE A 119 4.57 -4.19 -12.56
C ILE A 119 3.17 -3.62 -12.56
N GLY A 120 3.06 -2.39 -12.12
CA GLY A 120 1.80 -1.63 -12.16
C GLY A 120 2.07 -0.17 -12.48
N ALA A 121 1.09 0.48 -13.07
CA ALA A 121 1.15 1.91 -13.35
C ALA A 121 0.73 2.75 -12.13
N ASP A 122 1.03 2.25 -10.93
CA ASP A 122 0.79 2.92 -9.66
C ASP A 122 2.05 2.79 -8.80
N SER A 123 2.48 3.89 -8.16
CA SER A 123 3.72 3.91 -7.39
C SER A 123 3.72 2.95 -6.19
N HIS A 124 2.55 2.62 -5.63
CA HIS A 124 2.42 1.70 -4.50
C HIS A 124 2.30 0.23 -4.91
N THR A 125 2.57 -0.11 -6.16
CA THR A 125 2.65 -1.49 -6.63
C THR A 125 3.69 -2.31 -5.85
N CYS A 126 4.63 -1.68 -5.16
CA CYS A 126 5.59 -2.33 -4.27
C CYS A 126 4.94 -3.11 -3.12
N THR A 127 3.65 -2.93 -2.85
CA THR A 127 2.89 -3.59 -1.77
C THR A 127 3.05 -5.11 -1.75
N TYR A 128 3.17 -5.75 -2.91
CA TYR A 128 3.20 -7.22 -3.01
C TYR A 128 4.53 -7.84 -2.56
N GLY A 129 5.52 -7.00 -2.28
CA GLY A 129 6.75 -7.43 -1.61
C GLY A 129 6.49 -8.06 -0.23
N ALA A 130 5.36 -7.74 0.39
CA ALA A 130 4.92 -8.40 1.61
C ALA A 130 4.76 -9.91 1.44
N LEU A 131 4.46 -10.38 0.24
CA LEU A 131 4.32 -11.80 -0.11
C LEU A 131 5.63 -12.44 -0.60
N GLY A 132 6.73 -11.68 -0.63
CA GLY A 132 7.98 -12.19 -1.19
C GLY A 132 8.04 -12.16 -2.71
N ALA A 133 7.26 -11.28 -3.35
CA ALA A 133 7.30 -11.01 -4.78
C ALA A 133 8.14 -9.76 -5.06
N PHE A 134 8.78 -9.71 -6.24
CA PHE A 134 9.31 -8.44 -6.72
C PHE A 134 8.20 -7.69 -7.44
N SER A 135 7.78 -6.58 -6.88
CA SER A 135 6.75 -5.73 -7.46
C SER A 135 7.16 -4.27 -7.40
N THR A 136 6.92 -3.55 -8.49
CA THR A 136 7.34 -2.15 -8.59
C THR A 136 6.40 -1.35 -9.47
N GLY A 137 6.29 -0.05 -9.17
CA GLY A 137 5.56 0.90 -9.99
C GLY A 137 6.38 1.35 -11.19
N VAL A 138 5.74 1.48 -12.34
CA VAL A 138 6.34 1.97 -13.58
C VAL A 138 5.43 3.03 -14.21
N GLY A 139 5.93 3.74 -15.21
CA GLY A 139 5.11 4.67 -15.96
C GLY A 139 4.03 3.95 -16.78
N SER A 140 2.96 4.66 -17.11
CA SER A 140 1.84 4.10 -17.86
C SER A 140 2.24 3.51 -19.22
N THR A 141 3.20 4.14 -19.89
CA THR A 141 3.74 3.62 -21.16
C THR A 141 4.45 2.29 -20.98
N ASP A 142 5.29 2.17 -19.95
CA ASP A 142 6.01 0.93 -19.64
C ASP A 142 5.04 -0.19 -19.23
N MET A 143 4.02 0.16 -18.46
CA MET A 143 2.95 -0.78 -18.08
C MET A 143 2.22 -1.26 -19.33
N GLY A 144 1.86 -0.35 -20.24
CA GLY A 144 1.21 -0.71 -21.49
C GLY A 144 2.06 -1.63 -22.35
N CYS A 145 3.35 -1.34 -22.50
CA CYS A 145 4.29 -2.22 -23.20
C CYS A 145 4.37 -3.59 -22.56
N GLY A 146 4.45 -3.64 -21.21
CA GLY A 146 4.46 -4.90 -20.48
C GLY A 146 3.19 -5.72 -20.66
N MET A 147 2.04 -5.05 -20.73
CA MET A 147 0.75 -5.67 -20.99
C MET A 147 0.68 -6.37 -22.36
N ILE A 148 1.39 -5.84 -23.35
CA ILE A 148 1.43 -6.40 -24.69
C ILE A 148 2.53 -7.45 -24.84
N THR A 149 3.70 -7.22 -24.28
CA THR A 149 4.89 -8.07 -24.49
C THR A 149 5.08 -9.14 -23.41
N GLY A 150 4.55 -8.93 -22.23
CA GLY A 150 4.79 -9.81 -21.08
C GLY A 150 6.19 -9.68 -20.49
N GLN A 151 6.93 -8.65 -20.87
CA GLN A 151 8.30 -8.41 -20.43
C GLN A 151 8.52 -6.94 -20.10
N ALA A 152 9.51 -6.67 -19.28
CA ALA A 152 9.96 -5.32 -18.98
C ALA A 152 11.47 -5.29 -18.75
N TRP A 153 12.06 -4.14 -19.07
CA TRP A 153 13.46 -3.86 -18.74
C TRP A 153 13.56 -3.40 -17.30
N PHE A 154 14.54 -3.97 -16.58
CA PHE A 154 14.90 -3.52 -15.24
C PHE A 154 16.39 -3.28 -15.14
N LYS A 155 16.74 -2.21 -14.44
CA LYS A 155 18.07 -2.06 -13.88
C LYS A 155 18.03 -2.71 -12.50
N VAL A 156 18.77 -3.78 -12.31
CA VAL A 156 18.76 -4.53 -11.05
C VAL A 156 19.13 -3.61 -9.89
N PRO A 157 18.25 -3.42 -8.89
CA PRO A 157 18.56 -2.55 -7.78
C PRO A 157 19.57 -3.19 -6.84
N SER A 158 20.42 -2.36 -6.24
CA SER A 158 21.11 -2.74 -5.01
C SER A 158 20.12 -2.73 -3.85
N ALA A 159 20.51 -3.18 -2.68
CA ALA A 159 19.62 -3.35 -1.57
C ALA A 159 20.13 -2.73 -0.27
N ILE A 160 19.18 -2.31 0.56
CA ILE A 160 19.38 -1.97 1.96
C ILE A 160 18.75 -3.08 2.79
N LYS A 161 19.50 -3.59 3.74
CA LYS A 161 19.02 -4.61 4.68
C LYS A 161 18.43 -3.94 5.91
N VAL A 162 17.18 -4.27 6.23
CA VAL A 162 16.51 -3.78 7.44
C VAL A 162 16.24 -4.97 8.35
N VAL A 163 16.97 -5.04 9.45
CA VAL A 163 16.86 -6.13 10.42
C VAL A 163 15.85 -5.72 11.49
N LEU A 164 14.77 -6.47 11.60
CA LEU A 164 13.73 -6.26 12.59
C LEU A 164 13.92 -7.25 13.74
N THR A 165 13.94 -6.74 14.97
CA THR A 165 14.09 -7.54 16.18
C THR A 165 12.97 -7.27 17.17
N GLY A 166 12.70 -8.22 18.06
CA GLY A 166 11.72 -8.04 19.11
C GLY A 166 10.27 -8.10 18.62
N LYS A 167 9.38 -7.65 19.48
CA LYS A 167 7.93 -7.69 19.25
C LYS A 167 7.35 -6.29 19.51
N PRO A 168 6.49 -5.76 18.62
CA PRO A 168 5.87 -4.46 18.86
C PRO A 168 4.93 -4.49 20.07
N SER A 169 4.85 -3.39 20.79
CA SER A 169 3.87 -3.20 21.86
C SER A 169 2.47 -3.07 21.28
N LYS A 170 1.44 -3.14 22.13
CA LYS A 170 0.03 -3.27 21.73
C LYS A 170 -0.42 -2.29 20.64
N TRP A 171 -0.05 -1.03 20.75
CA TRP A 171 -0.55 0.01 19.84
C TRP A 171 0.44 0.41 18.75
N VAL A 172 1.54 -0.33 18.62
CA VAL A 172 2.51 -0.15 17.54
C VAL A 172 2.21 -1.17 16.44
N SER A 173 2.03 -0.68 15.23
CA SER A 173 1.71 -1.48 14.05
C SER A 173 2.75 -1.32 12.96
N GLY A 174 2.54 -2.00 11.83
CA GLY A 174 3.40 -1.87 10.66
C GLY A 174 3.54 -0.43 10.17
N LYS A 175 2.48 0.37 10.30
CA LYS A 175 2.53 1.79 9.94
C LYS A 175 3.58 2.55 10.76
N ASP A 176 3.66 2.28 12.05
CA ASP A 176 4.68 2.90 12.91
C ASP A 176 6.09 2.47 12.50
N VAL A 177 6.26 1.22 12.11
CA VAL A 177 7.55 0.68 11.64
C VAL A 177 8.03 1.42 10.41
N ILE A 178 7.19 1.54 9.38
CA ILE A 178 7.61 2.18 8.13
C ILE A 178 7.75 3.69 8.29
N LEU A 179 6.90 4.35 9.06
CA LEU A 179 7.06 5.77 9.35
C LEU A 179 8.39 6.02 10.08
N HIS A 180 8.73 5.19 11.06
CA HIS A 180 10.00 5.29 11.78
C HIS A 180 11.19 5.13 10.82
N LEU A 181 11.15 4.13 9.94
CA LEU A 181 12.23 3.91 8.96
C LEU A 181 12.38 5.11 8.01
N ILE A 182 11.27 5.63 7.47
CA ILE A 182 11.31 6.81 6.59
C ILE A 182 11.88 8.02 7.34
N GLY A 183 11.52 8.18 8.61
CA GLY A 183 12.09 9.22 9.46
C GLY A 183 13.59 9.09 9.67
N MET A 184 14.10 7.85 9.74
CA MET A 184 15.54 7.59 9.90
C MET A 184 16.34 7.89 8.64
N ILE A 185 15.86 7.45 7.48
CA ILE A 185 16.65 7.47 6.24
C ILE A 185 16.23 8.56 5.25
N GLY A 186 15.06 9.16 5.44
CA GLY A 186 14.53 10.21 4.58
C GLY A 186 13.82 9.66 3.35
N VAL A 187 13.11 10.54 2.64
CA VAL A 187 12.34 10.20 1.44
C VAL A 187 13.22 9.75 0.25
N ASP A 188 14.51 10.02 0.32
CA ASP A 188 15.48 9.61 -0.70
C ASP A 188 16.48 8.56 -0.18
N GLY A 189 16.30 8.09 1.05
CA GLY A 189 17.27 7.20 1.72
C GLY A 189 17.46 5.85 1.04
N ALA A 190 16.44 5.36 0.33
CA ALA A 190 16.50 4.09 -0.41
C ALA A 190 16.34 4.31 -1.93
N LEU A 191 16.68 5.50 -2.42
CA LEU A 191 16.46 5.87 -3.83
C LEU A 191 17.04 4.84 -4.79
N TYR A 192 16.18 4.29 -5.67
CA TYR A 192 16.50 3.24 -6.66
C TYR A 192 16.98 1.92 -6.08
N ARG A 193 16.82 1.69 -4.78
CA ARG A 193 17.24 0.46 -4.11
C ARG A 193 16.04 -0.38 -3.69
N SER A 194 16.32 -1.63 -3.36
CA SER A 194 15.37 -2.53 -2.71
C SER A 194 15.51 -2.42 -1.20
N LEU A 195 14.40 -2.35 -0.47
CA LEU A 195 14.40 -2.52 0.98
C LEU A 195 14.10 -3.98 1.29
N GLU A 196 15.07 -4.71 1.83
CA GLU A 196 14.91 -6.12 2.17
C GLU A 196 14.82 -6.26 3.69
N PHE A 197 13.63 -6.64 4.16
CA PHE A 197 13.35 -6.82 5.58
C PHE A 197 13.72 -8.23 6.00
N THR A 198 14.32 -8.34 7.18
CA THR A 198 14.77 -9.63 7.72
C THR A 198 14.80 -9.56 9.26
N GLY A 199 15.28 -10.59 9.90
CA GLY A 199 15.42 -10.66 11.34
C GLY A 199 14.29 -11.44 12.01
N ASP A 200 14.51 -11.80 13.26
CA ASP A 200 13.57 -12.61 14.05
C ASP A 200 12.29 -11.84 14.43
N GLY A 201 12.29 -10.51 14.31
CA GLY A 201 11.11 -9.68 14.54
C GLY A 201 10.06 -9.79 13.43
N VAL A 202 10.42 -10.24 12.23
CA VAL A 202 9.48 -10.38 11.11
C VAL A 202 8.31 -11.30 11.48
N LYS A 203 8.56 -12.40 12.18
CA LYS A 203 7.51 -13.34 12.62
C LYS A 203 6.47 -12.71 13.55
N ASN A 204 6.79 -11.57 14.18
CA ASN A 204 5.90 -10.86 15.09
C ASN A 204 5.03 -9.82 14.36
N LEU A 205 5.19 -9.68 13.06
CA LEU A 205 4.36 -8.82 12.20
C LEU A 205 3.34 -9.66 11.46
N SER A 206 2.08 -9.24 11.51
CA SER A 206 1.02 -9.86 10.72
C SER A 206 1.22 -9.58 9.24
N MET A 207 0.48 -10.28 8.38
CA MET A 207 0.51 -9.96 6.95
C MET A 207 -0.01 -8.55 6.68
N ASP A 208 -1.05 -8.11 7.40
CA ASP A 208 -1.58 -6.74 7.27
C ASP A 208 -0.50 -5.70 7.59
N ASP A 209 0.30 -5.91 8.62
CA ASP A 209 1.45 -5.06 8.95
C ASP A 209 2.50 -5.06 7.83
N ARG A 210 2.82 -6.22 7.28
CA ARG A 210 3.81 -6.35 6.21
C ARG A 210 3.36 -5.66 4.93
N PHE A 211 2.07 -5.76 4.59
CA PHE A 211 1.51 -5.04 3.45
C PHE A 211 1.63 -3.52 3.62
N SER A 212 1.35 -3.02 4.82
CA SER A 212 1.49 -1.59 5.13
C SER A 212 2.94 -1.12 4.97
N ILE A 213 3.89 -1.88 5.49
CA ILE A 213 5.33 -1.58 5.40
C ILE A 213 5.79 -1.59 3.93
N ALA A 214 5.48 -2.65 3.20
CA ALA A 214 5.89 -2.78 1.80
C ALA A 214 5.26 -1.70 0.91
N ASN A 215 3.99 -1.35 1.16
CA ASN A 215 3.28 -0.30 0.44
C ASN A 215 4.03 1.03 0.51
N MET A 216 4.55 1.38 1.66
CA MET A 216 5.21 2.67 1.87
C MET A 216 6.73 2.64 1.62
N ALA A 217 7.28 1.55 1.12
CA ALA A 217 8.70 1.50 0.76
C ALA A 217 9.07 2.57 -0.27
N ILE A 218 8.18 2.85 -1.22
CA ILE A 218 8.38 3.90 -2.22
C ILE A 218 8.51 5.29 -1.58
N GLU A 219 7.95 5.52 -0.41
CA GLU A 219 8.04 6.80 0.28
C GLU A 219 9.47 7.08 0.82
N ALA A 220 10.34 6.08 0.86
CA ALA A 220 11.77 6.24 1.07
C ALA A 220 12.56 6.26 -0.24
N GLY A 221 11.88 6.26 -1.39
CA GLY A 221 12.49 6.23 -2.72
C GLY A 221 12.78 4.83 -3.25
N ALA A 222 12.45 3.78 -2.50
CA ALA A 222 12.76 2.40 -2.88
C ALA A 222 11.98 1.94 -4.12
N LYS A 223 12.62 1.07 -4.90
CA LYS A 223 11.96 0.37 -6.01
C LYS A 223 10.94 -0.64 -5.50
N ASN A 224 11.25 -1.30 -4.39
CA ASN A 224 10.38 -2.26 -3.74
C ASN A 224 10.79 -2.43 -2.27
N GLY A 225 9.85 -2.96 -1.48
CA GLY A 225 10.13 -3.48 -0.15
C GLY A 225 9.75 -4.95 -0.15
N ILE A 226 10.59 -5.81 0.36
CA ILE A 226 10.36 -7.25 0.26
C ILE A 226 10.60 -7.94 1.61
N PHE A 227 9.72 -8.89 1.92
CA PHE A 227 9.78 -9.69 3.14
C PHE A 227 10.13 -11.14 2.83
N PRO A 228 10.81 -11.85 3.72
CA PRO A 228 11.02 -13.28 3.58
C PRO A 228 9.68 -14.01 3.68
N VAL A 229 9.59 -15.16 3.02
CA VAL A 229 8.42 -16.03 3.06
C VAL A 229 8.50 -16.91 4.28
N ASP A 230 7.61 -16.73 5.23
CA ASP A 230 7.51 -17.53 6.44
C ASP A 230 6.13 -18.22 6.52
N ASP A 231 5.82 -18.85 7.65
CA ASP A 231 4.57 -19.57 7.84
C ASP A 231 3.33 -18.67 7.68
N LYS A 232 3.42 -17.40 8.09
CA LYS A 232 2.30 -16.44 7.92
C LYS A 232 2.08 -16.11 6.45
N THR A 233 3.15 -15.95 5.68
CA THR A 233 3.07 -15.69 4.24
C THR A 233 2.44 -16.87 3.52
N ILE A 234 2.89 -18.07 3.85
CA ILE A 234 2.38 -19.33 3.25
C ILE A 234 0.89 -19.50 3.57
N ALA A 235 0.50 -19.29 4.82
CA ALA A 235 -0.91 -19.39 5.22
C ALA A 235 -1.79 -18.39 4.45
N TYR A 236 -1.32 -17.15 4.28
CA TYR A 236 -2.05 -16.15 3.50
C TYR A 236 -2.21 -16.58 2.04
N MET A 237 -1.12 -17.01 1.39
CA MET A 237 -1.16 -17.44 0.00
C MET A 237 -2.06 -18.65 -0.22
N GLU A 238 -1.99 -19.63 0.65
CA GLU A 238 -2.82 -20.85 0.54
C GLU A 238 -4.31 -20.56 0.75
N GLU A 239 -4.64 -19.60 1.62
CA GLU A 239 -6.02 -19.16 1.83
C GLU A 239 -6.59 -18.45 0.60
N HIS A 240 -5.78 -17.67 -0.11
CA HIS A 240 -6.26 -16.75 -1.16
C HIS A 240 -5.95 -17.20 -2.59
N SER A 241 -5.03 -18.15 -2.80
CA SER A 241 -4.58 -18.51 -4.14
C SER A 241 -4.40 -20.01 -4.33
N THR A 242 -4.62 -20.44 -5.58
CA THR A 242 -4.29 -21.81 -6.01
C THR A 242 -3.02 -21.83 -6.85
N LYS A 243 -2.40 -20.67 -7.08
CA LYS A 243 -1.18 -20.55 -7.88
C LYS A 243 0.00 -21.20 -7.16
N LYS A 244 0.90 -21.76 -7.94
CA LYS A 244 2.18 -22.27 -7.43
C LYS A 244 3.09 -21.08 -7.17
N TYR A 245 3.81 -21.12 -6.06
CA TYR A 245 4.77 -20.08 -5.69
C TYR A 245 6.17 -20.67 -5.52
N THR A 246 7.16 -19.79 -5.60
CA THR A 246 8.56 -20.14 -5.37
C THR A 246 9.10 -19.28 -4.23
N VAL A 247 9.78 -19.92 -3.28
CA VAL A 247 10.42 -19.22 -2.16
C VAL A 247 11.88 -18.95 -2.50
N TYR A 248 12.25 -17.69 -2.52
CA TYR A 248 13.64 -17.27 -2.67
C TYR A 248 14.13 -16.72 -1.33
N GLU A 249 15.33 -17.10 -0.96
CA GLU A 249 16.00 -16.58 0.23
C GLU A 249 17.28 -15.90 -0.18
N ALA A 250 17.65 -14.80 0.48
CA ALA A 250 18.93 -14.17 0.27
C ALA A 250 20.07 -15.12 0.63
N ASP A 251 21.15 -15.09 -0.13
CA ASP A 251 22.36 -15.82 0.23
C ASP A 251 22.95 -15.22 1.51
N GLU A 252 23.65 -16.04 2.30
CA GLU A 252 24.31 -15.56 3.53
C GLU A 252 25.33 -14.48 3.25
N ASP A 253 25.99 -14.54 2.10
CA ASP A 253 26.98 -13.57 1.63
C ASP A 253 26.39 -12.53 0.66
N ALA A 254 25.08 -12.34 0.66
CA ALA A 254 24.43 -11.30 -0.14
C ALA A 254 25.00 -9.92 0.20
N VAL A 255 25.17 -9.08 -0.82
CA VAL A 255 25.78 -7.76 -0.67
C VAL A 255 24.68 -6.70 -0.51
N TYR A 256 24.77 -5.91 0.55
CA TYR A 256 23.90 -4.78 0.82
C TYR A 256 24.70 -3.49 0.91
N ASP A 257 24.11 -2.39 0.45
CA ASP A 257 24.75 -1.08 0.52
C ASP A 257 24.80 -0.54 1.96
N GLU A 258 23.73 -0.81 2.71
CA GLU A 258 23.55 -0.35 4.09
C GLU A 258 22.76 -1.39 4.88
N GLU A 259 22.91 -1.34 6.20
CA GLU A 259 22.16 -2.19 7.11
C GLU A 259 21.63 -1.33 8.25
N TYR A 260 20.34 -1.46 8.54
CA TYR A 260 19.69 -0.82 9.68
C TYR A 260 19.06 -1.88 10.56
N VAL A 261 19.11 -1.65 11.87
CA VAL A 261 18.47 -2.53 12.86
C VAL A 261 17.38 -1.74 13.56
N ILE A 262 16.16 -2.28 13.58
CA ILE A 262 15.04 -1.70 14.30
C ILE A 262 14.55 -2.70 15.33
N ASP A 263 14.62 -2.30 16.61
CA ASP A 263 14.02 -3.05 17.69
C ASP A 263 12.55 -2.68 17.83
N LEU A 264 11.67 -3.56 17.39
CA LEU A 264 10.23 -3.31 17.37
C LEU A 264 9.67 -3.04 18.77
N SER A 265 10.29 -3.59 19.82
CA SER A 265 9.83 -3.41 21.20
C SER A 265 10.07 -1.98 21.72
N LYS A 266 10.94 -1.22 21.08
CA LYS A 266 11.26 0.17 21.46
C LYS A 266 10.49 1.22 20.65
N LEU A 267 9.77 0.81 19.64
CA LEU A 267 8.97 1.73 18.84
C LEU A 267 7.77 2.23 19.65
N GLU A 268 7.46 3.49 19.45
CA GLU A 268 6.30 4.16 20.03
C GLU A 268 5.35 4.61 18.92
N PRO A 269 4.07 4.85 19.22
CA PRO A 269 3.16 5.44 18.26
C PRO A 269 3.73 6.69 17.63
N THR A 270 3.73 6.73 16.30
CA THR A 270 4.47 7.70 15.49
C THR A 270 3.51 8.48 14.60
N VAL A 271 3.84 9.74 14.33
CA VAL A 271 3.10 10.61 13.42
C VAL A 271 4.08 11.31 12.48
N ALA A 272 3.73 11.40 11.20
CA ALA A 272 4.50 12.18 10.24
C ALA A 272 3.81 13.52 10.01
N PHE A 273 4.56 14.59 10.24
CA PHE A 273 4.08 15.96 10.06
C PHE A 273 4.11 16.36 8.59
N PRO A 274 3.22 17.28 8.14
CA PRO A 274 3.30 17.79 6.78
C PRO A 274 4.64 18.49 6.53
N HIS A 275 5.19 18.54 5.33
CA HIS A 275 4.55 18.01 4.11
C HIS A 275 5.37 16.88 3.50
N LEU A 276 6.07 16.10 4.31
CA LEU A 276 6.83 14.93 3.89
C LEU A 276 6.66 13.79 4.89
N PRO A 277 6.60 12.53 4.42
CA PRO A 277 6.51 11.37 5.30
C PRO A 277 7.71 11.19 6.24
N GLU A 278 8.84 11.83 5.95
CA GLU A 278 10.04 11.78 6.80
C GLU A 278 9.98 12.67 8.04
N ASN A 279 9.01 13.58 8.11
CA ASN A 279 8.87 14.52 9.23
C ASN A 279 8.23 13.84 10.44
N THR A 280 8.83 12.76 10.91
CA THR A 280 8.27 11.91 11.95
C THR A 280 8.63 12.39 13.36
N LYS A 281 7.66 12.22 14.26
CA LYS A 281 7.82 12.39 15.69
C LYS A 281 7.03 11.28 16.38
N THR A 282 7.39 10.96 17.63
CA THR A 282 6.47 10.19 18.45
C THR A 282 5.24 11.05 18.76
N VAL A 283 4.10 10.41 19.00
CA VAL A 283 2.88 11.16 19.35
C VAL A 283 3.09 12.01 20.60
N LYS A 284 3.86 11.50 21.58
CA LYS A 284 4.21 12.24 22.80
C LYS A 284 4.94 13.56 22.52
N GLU A 285 5.74 13.59 21.47
CA GLU A 285 6.51 14.78 21.05
C GLU A 285 5.72 15.73 20.14
N ALA A 286 4.53 15.33 19.68
CA ALA A 286 3.77 16.10 18.70
C ALA A 286 3.22 17.42 19.23
N GLY A 287 3.01 17.51 20.55
CA GLY A 287 2.42 18.69 21.16
C GLY A 287 0.89 18.74 20.97
N ASP A 288 0.31 19.92 21.17
CA ASP A 288 -1.14 20.13 21.07
C ASP A 288 -1.54 20.54 19.65
N VAL A 289 -1.63 19.57 18.76
CA VAL A 289 -2.04 19.78 17.37
C VAL A 289 -3.49 19.37 17.21
N LYS A 290 -4.37 20.36 17.02
CA LYS A 290 -5.79 20.14 16.77
C LYS A 290 -6.03 19.74 15.32
N ILE A 291 -7.00 18.86 15.12
CA ILE A 291 -7.35 18.33 13.79
C ILE A 291 -8.81 18.58 13.49
N ASP A 292 -9.18 18.57 12.22
CA ASP A 292 -10.53 18.78 11.70
C ASP A 292 -11.12 17.50 11.12
N GLN A 293 -10.28 16.60 10.63
CA GLN A 293 -10.69 15.38 9.94
C GLN A 293 -9.78 14.21 10.24
N VAL A 294 -10.37 13.02 10.25
CA VAL A 294 -9.65 11.74 10.40
C VAL A 294 -10.05 10.83 9.25
N VAL A 295 -9.05 10.24 8.59
CA VAL A 295 -9.28 9.24 7.54
C VAL A 295 -8.59 7.95 7.94
N ILE A 296 -9.36 6.87 8.05
CA ILE A 296 -8.87 5.54 8.43
C ILE A 296 -9.15 4.58 7.28
N GLY A 297 -8.11 3.97 6.74
CA GLY A 297 -8.26 3.03 5.64
C GLY A 297 -7.19 3.16 4.58
N SER A 298 -7.58 3.04 3.33
CA SER A 298 -6.75 3.05 2.12
C SER A 298 -6.01 1.75 1.84
N CYS A 299 -5.16 1.75 0.81
CA CYS A 299 -4.35 0.58 0.46
C CYS A 299 -3.29 0.25 1.52
N THR A 300 -2.96 1.19 2.38
CA THR A 300 -2.03 0.98 3.49
C THR A 300 -2.69 0.32 4.69
N ASN A 301 -3.84 0.85 5.13
CA ASN A 301 -4.44 0.52 6.43
C ASN A 301 -5.96 0.37 6.40
N GLY A 302 -6.50 -0.19 5.34
CA GLY A 302 -7.92 -0.51 5.23
C GLY A 302 -8.24 -2.01 5.36
N ARG A 303 -7.30 -2.80 5.84
CA ARG A 303 -7.48 -4.25 6.04
C ARG A 303 -8.18 -4.53 7.35
N ILE A 304 -8.59 -5.77 7.55
CA ILE A 304 -9.47 -6.11 8.67
C ILE A 304 -8.83 -5.83 10.05
N GLU A 305 -7.54 -6.09 10.23
CA GLU A 305 -6.86 -5.78 11.50
C GLU A 305 -6.83 -4.29 11.79
N ASP A 306 -6.67 -3.46 10.75
CA ASP A 306 -6.68 -2.01 10.88
C ASP A 306 -8.05 -1.52 11.37
N LEU A 307 -9.12 -2.08 10.80
CA LEU A 307 -10.49 -1.73 11.19
C LEU A 307 -10.82 -2.24 12.59
N ARG A 308 -10.36 -3.42 12.95
CA ARG A 308 -10.52 -3.97 14.31
C ARG A 308 -9.85 -3.07 15.35
N THR A 309 -8.63 -2.63 15.07
CA THR A 309 -7.88 -1.74 15.96
C THR A 309 -8.61 -0.42 16.17
N ALA A 310 -9.04 0.21 15.09
CA ALA A 310 -9.78 1.48 15.16
C ALA A 310 -11.10 1.31 15.91
N ALA A 311 -11.85 0.24 15.66
CA ALA A 311 -13.11 -0.04 16.32
C ALA A 311 -12.94 -0.31 17.82
N GLU A 312 -11.90 -1.02 18.22
CA GLU A 312 -11.58 -1.26 19.63
C GLU A 312 -11.40 0.05 20.39
N ILE A 313 -10.75 1.03 19.77
CA ILE A 313 -10.54 2.35 20.39
C ILE A 313 -11.81 3.18 20.42
N LEU A 314 -12.61 3.14 19.35
CA LEU A 314 -13.83 3.95 19.22
C LEU A 314 -15.05 3.36 19.95
N LYS A 315 -15.00 2.08 20.32
CA LYS A 315 -16.14 1.41 20.95
C LYS A 315 -16.57 2.10 22.23
N GLY A 316 -17.85 2.46 22.29
CA GLY A 316 -18.42 3.14 23.46
C GLY A 316 -18.02 4.62 23.59
N LYS A 317 -17.31 5.16 22.61
CA LYS A 317 -16.86 6.56 22.59
C LYS A 317 -17.51 7.33 21.45
N LYS A 318 -17.44 8.65 21.56
CA LYS A 318 -17.93 9.57 20.54
C LYS A 318 -16.75 10.33 19.92
N VAL A 319 -16.83 10.55 18.63
CA VAL A 319 -15.93 11.47 17.91
C VAL A 319 -16.11 12.88 18.49
N ALA A 320 -15.00 13.59 18.68
CA ALA A 320 -15.02 14.95 19.21
C ALA A 320 -15.87 15.89 18.32
N ASP A 321 -16.49 16.89 18.94
CA ASP A 321 -17.32 17.85 18.22
C ASP A 321 -16.53 18.55 17.10
N GLY A 322 -17.13 18.64 15.93
CA GLY A 322 -16.54 19.29 14.77
C GLY A 322 -15.55 18.44 13.99
N ILE A 323 -15.25 17.22 14.43
CA ILE A 323 -14.34 16.31 13.74
C ILE A 323 -15.14 15.42 12.77
N ARG A 324 -14.68 15.36 11.52
CA ARG A 324 -15.23 14.44 10.52
C ARG A 324 -14.34 13.20 10.47
N VAL A 325 -14.95 12.03 10.61
CA VAL A 325 -14.22 10.74 10.54
C VAL A 325 -14.75 9.93 9.37
N ILE A 326 -13.85 9.53 8.49
CA ILE A 326 -14.14 8.71 7.32
C ILE A 326 -13.38 7.41 7.45
N VAL A 327 -14.10 6.28 7.42
CA VAL A 327 -13.50 4.93 7.45
C VAL A 327 -13.69 4.30 6.09
N ILE A 328 -12.61 3.78 5.51
CA ILE A 328 -12.60 3.21 4.16
C ILE A 328 -12.08 1.77 4.23
N PRO A 329 -12.98 0.77 4.22
CA PRO A 329 -12.56 -0.62 4.06
C PRO A 329 -11.85 -0.79 2.72
N ALA A 330 -10.80 -1.60 2.67
CA ALA A 330 -9.99 -1.70 1.47
C ALA A 330 -10.67 -2.49 0.34
N THR A 331 -11.56 -3.43 0.67
CA THR A 331 -12.25 -4.26 -0.33
C THR A 331 -13.68 -4.54 0.12
N GLN A 332 -14.52 -5.01 -0.83
CA GLN A 332 -15.89 -5.43 -0.50
C GLN A 332 -15.92 -6.61 0.48
N ALA A 333 -14.97 -7.55 0.35
CA ALA A 333 -14.89 -8.68 1.28
C ALA A 333 -14.53 -8.23 2.69
N ILE A 334 -13.59 -7.29 2.82
CA ILE A 334 -13.24 -6.69 4.12
C ILE A 334 -14.42 -5.89 4.68
N TYR A 335 -15.14 -5.16 3.83
CA TYR A 335 -16.33 -4.41 4.22
C TYR A 335 -17.38 -5.35 4.81
N MET A 336 -17.67 -6.46 4.12
CA MET A 336 -18.62 -7.47 4.59
C MET A 336 -18.19 -8.08 5.92
N GLN A 337 -16.91 -8.43 6.05
CA GLN A 337 -16.37 -8.96 7.31
C GLN A 337 -16.47 -7.94 8.44
N ALA A 338 -16.23 -6.67 8.17
CA ALA A 338 -16.38 -5.61 9.16
C ALA A 338 -17.84 -5.47 9.63
N ILE A 339 -18.80 -5.64 8.72
CA ILE A 339 -20.24 -5.68 9.08
C ILE A 339 -20.52 -6.88 9.97
N GLU A 340 -20.08 -8.06 9.58
CA GLU A 340 -20.33 -9.31 10.33
C GLU A 340 -19.73 -9.28 11.74
N GLU A 341 -18.57 -8.65 11.91
CA GLU A 341 -17.90 -8.48 13.20
C GLU A 341 -18.47 -7.33 14.04
N GLY A 342 -19.42 -6.56 13.52
CA GLY A 342 -20.00 -5.42 14.21
C GLY A 342 -19.14 -4.15 14.21
N LEU A 343 -18.07 -4.12 13.43
CA LEU A 343 -17.14 -2.98 13.38
C LEU A 343 -17.78 -1.75 12.74
N VAL A 344 -18.55 -1.95 11.67
CA VAL A 344 -19.27 -0.86 10.97
C VAL A 344 -20.25 -0.19 11.91
N GLN A 345 -21.01 -0.97 12.67
CA GLN A 345 -21.93 -0.44 13.67
C GLN A 345 -21.18 0.40 14.71
N THR A 346 -20.04 -0.08 15.19
CA THR A 346 -19.20 0.66 16.15
C THR A 346 -18.78 2.02 15.57
N PHE A 347 -18.34 2.07 14.33
CA PHE A 347 -17.95 3.31 13.67
C PHE A 347 -19.11 4.30 13.56
N ILE A 348 -20.27 3.82 13.12
CA ILE A 348 -21.47 4.65 12.96
C ILE A 348 -21.93 5.19 14.32
N GLU A 349 -21.99 4.36 15.35
CA GLU A 349 -22.35 4.75 16.69
C GLU A 349 -21.40 5.80 17.28
N ALA A 350 -20.12 5.73 16.94
CA ALA A 350 -19.13 6.71 17.37
C ALA A 350 -19.25 8.07 16.64
N GLY A 351 -19.97 8.11 15.52
CA GLY A 351 -20.15 9.33 14.73
C GLY A 351 -19.25 9.40 13.50
N ALA A 352 -18.68 8.28 13.08
CA ALA A 352 -17.93 8.18 11.83
C ALA A 352 -18.85 7.79 10.67
N ILE A 353 -18.42 8.10 9.45
CA ILE A 353 -19.03 7.53 8.25
C ILE A 353 -18.16 6.37 7.73
N VAL A 354 -18.79 5.37 7.15
CA VAL A 354 -18.11 4.26 6.50
C VAL A 354 -18.39 4.36 5.01
N SER A 355 -17.32 4.45 4.24
CA SER A 355 -17.36 4.63 2.79
C SER A 355 -17.27 3.30 2.07
N THR A 356 -17.71 3.27 0.80
CA THR A 356 -17.34 2.20 -0.12
C THR A 356 -15.82 2.15 -0.27
N PRO A 357 -15.23 0.97 -0.58
CA PRO A 357 -13.81 0.88 -0.92
C PRO A 357 -13.45 1.80 -2.08
N THR A 358 -12.52 2.72 -1.86
CA THR A 358 -12.02 3.64 -2.89
C THR A 358 -10.67 4.23 -2.48
N CYS A 359 -9.81 4.48 -3.45
CA CYS A 359 -8.53 5.15 -3.24
C CYS A 359 -8.64 6.68 -3.37
N GLY A 360 -9.77 7.19 -3.84
CA GLY A 360 -9.97 8.61 -4.16
C GLY A 360 -9.60 9.61 -3.07
N PRO A 361 -9.96 9.38 -1.78
CA PRO A 361 -9.59 10.29 -0.69
C PRO A 361 -8.10 10.52 -0.53
N CYS A 362 -7.27 9.54 -0.85
CA CYS A 362 -5.81 9.65 -0.79
C CYS A 362 -5.25 10.70 -1.74
N LEU A 363 -5.97 10.99 -2.81
CA LEU A 363 -5.54 11.90 -3.88
C LEU A 363 -6.14 13.29 -3.74
N GLY A 364 -7.06 13.50 -2.80
CA GLY A 364 -7.78 14.76 -2.66
C GLY A 364 -8.70 15.08 -3.83
N GLY A 365 -9.10 14.08 -4.60
CA GLY A 365 -9.85 14.28 -5.83
C GLY A 365 -11.24 13.66 -5.87
N TYR A 366 -11.69 13.03 -4.79
CA TYR A 366 -12.94 12.29 -4.79
C TYR A 366 -13.88 12.73 -3.65
N MET A 367 -13.52 12.44 -2.41
CA MET A 367 -14.29 12.81 -1.23
C MET A 367 -13.34 13.07 -0.06
N GLY A 368 -13.84 13.66 1.04
CA GLY A 368 -13.00 13.96 2.19
C GLY A 368 -12.00 15.07 1.90
N ILE A 369 -12.30 15.95 0.96
CA ILE A 369 -11.43 17.05 0.55
C ILE A 369 -11.36 18.11 1.64
N LEU A 370 -10.15 18.58 1.93
CA LEU A 370 -9.89 19.59 2.95
C LEU A 370 -9.97 21.01 2.38
N ALA A 371 -10.56 21.91 3.17
CA ALA A 371 -10.56 23.33 2.91
C ALA A 371 -9.25 23.98 3.39
N ALA A 372 -9.04 25.24 3.03
CA ALA A 372 -7.88 26.02 3.46
C ALA A 372 -7.76 26.03 5.01
N GLY A 373 -6.55 25.76 5.50
CA GLY A 373 -6.25 25.78 6.94
C GLY A 373 -6.73 24.55 7.72
N GLU A 374 -7.44 23.63 7.08
CA GLU A 374 -7.87 22.40 7.75
C GLU A 374 -6.73 21.41 7.90
N ARG A 375 -6.77 20.63 8.98
CA ARG A 375 -5.82 19.59 9.32
C ARG A 375 -6.49 18.24 9.41
N ALA A 376 -5.90 17.24 8.72
CA ALA A 376 -6.35 15.87 8.82
C ALA A 376 -5.25 14.97 9.37
N ILE A 377 -5.63 13.97 10.17
CA ILE A 377 -4.77 12.83 10.45
C ILE A 377 -5.30 11.65 9.65
N SER A 378 -4.40 10.94 8.98
CA SER A 378 -4.77 9.94 7.98
C SER A 378 -3.86 8.73 8.02
N THR A 379 -4.43 7.57 7.76
CA THR A 379 -3.66 6.33 7.60
C THR A 379 -3.23 6.09 6.14
N THR A 380 -3.40 7.07 5.28
CA THR A 380 -2.90 7.04 3.91
C THR A 380 -1.37 7.12 3.87
N ASN A 381 -0.78 7.17 2.70
CA ASN A 381 0.67 6.99 2.53
C ASN A 381 1.44 8.26 2.20
N ARG A 382 0.77 9.36 1.86
CA ARG A 382 1.41 10.63 1.46
C ARG A 382 0.74 11.83 2.09
N ASN A 383 1.55 12.82 2.43
CA ASN A 383 1.10 14.06 3.06
C ASN A 383 1.67 15.32 2.38
N PHE A 384 1.96 15.23 1.09
CA PHE A 384 2.50 16.34 0.31
C PHE A 384 1.54 17.54 0.28
N VAL A 385 2.07 18.73 -0.04
CA VAL A 385 1.26 19.94 -0.17
C VAL A 385 0.05 19.70 -1.09
N GLY A 386 -1.14 20.02 -0.59
CA GLY A 386 -2.40 19.86 -1.33
C GLY A 386 -2.84 18.42 -1.56
N ARG A 387 -2.24 17.45 -0.88
CA ARG A 387 -2.51 16.01 -1.13
C ARG A 387 -3.96 15.62 -0.92
N MET A 388 -4.65 16.20 0.06
CA MET A 388 -6.05 15.88 0.35
C MET A 388 -6.99 17.06 0.12
N GLY A 389 -6.59 18.06 -0.65
CA GLY A 389 -7.44 19.21 -0.98
C GLY A 389 -6.69 20.50 -1.18
N HIS A 390 -7.09 21.54 -0.43
CA HIS A 390 -6.50 22.88 -0.58
C HIS A 390 -5.00 22.87 -0.30
N VAL A 391 -4.24 23.70 -1.03
CA VAL A 391 -2.78 23.79 -0.86
C VAL A 391 -2.36 24.27 0.54
N ASP A 392 -3.23 25.00 1.22
CA ASP A 392 -3.00 25.46 2.60
C ASP A 392 -3.57 24.51 3.66
N SER A 393 -4.00 23.31 3.26
CA SER A 393 -4.38 22.26 4.20
C SER A 393 -3.17 21.42 4.59
N GLU A 394 -3.28 20.70 5.70
CA GLU A 394 -2.19 19.90 6.26
C GLU A 394 -2.66 18.47 6.52
N VAL A 395 -1.84 17.51 6.13
CA VAL A 395 -2.12 16.08 6.37
C VAL A 395 -1.01 15.50 7.23
N TYR A 396 -1.41 14.82 8.30
CA TYR A 396 -0.54 14.09 9.22
C TYR A 396 -0.76 12.60 9.00
N LEU A 397 0.31 11.82 8.89
CA LEU A 397 0.20 10.37 8.67
C LEU A 397 0.39 9.62 9.99
N SER A 398 -0.46 8.64 10.22
CA SER A 398 -0.36 7.80 11.42
C SER A 398 -0.94 6.41 11.20
N SER A 399 -0.80 5.57 12.24
CA SER A 399 -1.47 4.28 12.32
C SER A 399 -2.97 4.45 12.56
N PRO A 400 -3.78 3.40 12.31
CA PRO A 400 -5.20 3.41 12.69
C PRO A 400 -5.43 3.68 14.19
N ALA A 401 -4.57 3.18 15.06
CA ALA A 401 -4.69 3.38 16.50
C ALA A 401 -4.58 4.86 16.87
N VAL A 402 -3.57 5.54 16.34
CA VAL A 402 -3.36 6.97 16.57
C VAL A 402 -4.48 7.79 15.94
N ALA A 403 -4.89 7.45 14.73
CA ALA A 403 -6.00 8.13 14.05
C ALA A 403 -7.31 8.02 14.85
N ALA A 404 -7.65 6.83 15.31
CA ALA A 404 -8.86 6.62 16.11
C ALA A 404 -8.81 7.35 17.46
N ALA A 405 -7.69 7.31 18.16
CA ALA A 405 -7.52 8.05 19.41
C ALA A 405 -7.66 9.57 19.18
N SER A 406 -7.08 10.06 18.10
CA SER A 406 -7.17 11.47 17.72
C SER A 406 -8.62 11.91 17.39
N ALA A 407 -9.40 11.02 16.80
CA ALA A 407 -10.82 11.27 16.54
C ALA A 407 -11.60 11.53 17.82
N VAL A 408 -11.28 10.85 18.91
CA VAL A 408 -11.95 10.99 20.19
C VAL A 408 -11.57 12.30 20.89
N THR A 409 -10.29 12.66 20.86
CA THR A 409 -9.79 13.86 21.57
C THR A 409 -9.89 15.14 20.76
N GLY A 410 -9.93 15.06 19.44
CA GLY A 410 -9.90 16.23 18.54
C GLY A 410 -8.50 16.79 18.28
N LYS A 411 -7.47 16.11 18.77
CA LYS A 411 -6.06 16.48 18.56
C LYS A 411 -5.24 15.22 18.34
N ILE A 412 -4.01 15.35 17.86
CA ILE A 412 -3.10 14.20 17.70
C ILE A 412 -2.92 13.52 19.06
N SER A 413 -3.32 12.27 19.15
CA SER A 413 -3.33 11.51 20.40
C SER A 413 -2.99 10.04 20.17
N GLU A 414 -2.55 9.38 21.21
CA GLU A 414 -2.35 7.93 21.23
C GLU A 414 -3.35 7.25 22.18
N PRO A 415 -3.59 5.94 22.03
CA PRO A 415 -4.58 5.25 22.88
C PRO A 415 -4.31 5.35 24.38
N ALA A 416 -3.06 5.46 24.81
CA ALA A 416 -2.70 5.62 26.22
C ALA A 416 -3.38 6.86 26.85
N GLU A 417 -3.57 7.93 26.08
CA GLU A 417 -4.26 9.15 26.54
C GLU A 417 -5.74 8.93 26.82
N LEU A 418 -6.31 7.82 26.37
CA LEU A 418 -7.69 7.41 26.63
C LEU A 418 -7.78 6.33 27.71
N GLY A 419 -6.66 6.01 28.36
CA GLY A 419 -6.60 4.96 29.38
C GLY A 419 -6.54 3.53 28.80
N LEU A 420 -6.17 3.39 27.55
CA LEU A 420 -6.13 2.11 26.85
C LEU A 420 -4.71 1.52 26.76
#